data_825953245034af46939f5b889efda67e
#
_entry.id   825953245034af46939f5b889efda67e
#
_cell.length_a   1.000
_cell.length_b   1.000
_cell.length_c   1.000
_cell.angle_alpha   90.00
_cell.angle_beta   90.00
_cell.angle_gamma   90.00
#
_symmetry.space_group_name_H-M   'P 1'
#
loop_
_entity.id
_entity.type
_entity.pdbx_description
1 polymer ?
#
loop_
_entity_poly.entity_id
_entity_poly.type
_entity_poly.pdbx_seq_one_letter_code
_entity_poly.pdbx_strand_id
1 'polypeptide(L)'
;VMLQLLPLERSHFAPLPPQSAGTVRGIDLYYYPGSTDGLRMANILADNLREIYPLPQRVRPLASTSITEIRRVRAPSVLAELGYHDNRADAEWIENNLEAIARSLTLSVTEYFGVPFLSPRPEREGVVSVNSGNLLLRGAPATTARILARMPNGAPVRILNSYDDWSVVDYDGLLGWAKSEYLRPLP
;
A
#
# COMPACT_ATOMS: atom_id res chain seq x y z
N VAL A 1 -7.41 2.79 5.97
CA VAL A 1 -6.56 1.69 6.44
C VAL A 1 -5.35 2.29 7.11
N MET A 2 -5.02 1.78 8.28
CA MET A 2 -3.73 2.03 8.94
C MET A 2 -2.93 0.73 8.86
N LEU A 3 -1.82 0.77 8.14
CA LEU A 3 -0.82 -0.30 8.12
C LEU A 3 0.35 0.17 8.96
N GLN A 4 0.59 -0.49 10.07
CA GLN A 4 1.73 -0.19 10.93
C GLN A 4 2.79 -1.26 10.71
N LEU A 5 3.96 -0.82 10.25
CA LEU A 5 5.16 -1.64 10.16
C LEU A 5 6.01 -1.32 11.38
N LEU A 6 6.22 -2.27 12.24
CA LEU A 6 7.15 -2.12 13.36
C LEU A 6 8.39 -2.98 13.11
N PRO A 7 9.58 -2.42 13.28
CA PRO A 7 10.74 -3.24 13.56
C PRO A 7 10.47 -3.92 14.91
N LEU A 8 10.67 -5.22 14.97
CA LEU A 8 10.47 -6.02 16.17
C LEU A 8 11.44 -5.60 17.29
N GLU A 9 11.05 -4.59 18.04
CA GLU A 9 11.58 -4.44 19.39
C GLU A 9 10.73 -5.29 20.32
N ARG A 10 11.38 -6.16 21.11
CA ARG A 10 10.75 -7.08 22.08
C ARG A 10 9.87 -6.40 23.16
N SER A 11 9.76 -5.08 23.13
CA SER A 11 9.11 -4.27 24.16
C SER A 11 7.59 -4.30 24.15
N HIS A 12 6.95 -4.78 23.08
CA HIS A 12 5.49 -4.72 22.91
C HIS A 12 4.77 -6.05 23.18
N PHE A 13 5.51 -7.14 23.33
CA PHE A 13 4.97 -8.47 23.63
C PHE A 13 5.56 -8.99 24.94
N ALA A 14 4.81 -9.88 25.62
CA ALA A 14 5.35 -10.61 26.76
C ALA A 14 6.71 -11.24 26.35
N PRO A 15 7.77 -11.07 27.14
CA PRO A 15 9.08 -11.58 26.77
C PRO A 15 8.98 -13.06 26.49
N LEU A 16 9.40 -13.49 25.30
CA LEU A 16 9.54 -14.89 24.96
C LEU A 16 10.48 -15.53 26.00
N PRO A 17 10.23 -16.78 26.43
CA PRO A 17 11.18 -17.48 27.30
C PRO A 17 12.57 -17.45 26.67
N PRO A 18 13.65 -17.32 27.45
CA PRO A 18 15.03 -17.26 26.92
C PRO A 18 15.37 -18.41 25.95
N GLN A 19 14.72 -19.57 26.13
CA GLN A 19 14.92 -20.76 25.27
C GLN A 19 14.31 -20.60 23.86
N SER A 20 13.44 -19.62 23.60
CA SER A 20 12.86 -19.36 22.29
C SER A 20 13.56 -18.24 21.51
N ALA A 21 14.58 -17.59 22.10
CA ALA A 21 15.35 -16.56 21.40
C ALA A 21 15.99 -17.12 20.13
N GLY A 22 15.73 -16.49 18.98
CA GLY A 22 16.24 -16.90 17.68
C GLY A 22 15.57 -18.12 17.05
N THR A 23 14.58 -18.76 17.71
CA THR A 23 13.90 -19.94 17.18
C THR A 23 12.57 -19.62 16.51
N VAL A 24 11.94 -18.50 16.87
CA VAL A 24 10.68 -18.07 16.30
C VAL A 24 10.94 -17.44 14.93
N ARG A 25 10.11 -17.82 13.95
CA ARG A 25 10.15 -17.32 12.56
C ARG A 25 8.75 -17.13 12.03
N GLY A 26 8.59 -16.22 11.11
CA GLY A 26 7.34 -16.04 10.37
C GLY A 26 6.91 -14.60 10.25
N ILE A 27 5.77 -14.42 9.61
CA ILE A 27 5.11 -13.13 9.47
C ILE A 27 3.77 -13.21 10.19
N ASP A 28 3.55 -12.31 11.13
CA ASP A 28 2.32 -12.25 11.90
C ASP A 28 1.55 -10.95 11.59
N LEU A 29 0.28 -11.10 11.17
CA LEU A 29 -0.59 -10.00 10.74
C LEU A 29 -1.74 -9.86 11.71
N TYR A 30 -1.55 -9.01 12.72
CA TYR A 30 -2.52 -8.83 13.78
C TYR A 30 -3.67 -7.93 13.38
N TYR A 31 -4.89 -8.37 13.62
CA TYR A 31 -6.12 -7.60 13.42
C TYR A 31 -7.02 -7.67 14.66
N TYR A 32 -7.90 -6.67 14.85
CA TYR A 32 -8.90 -6.71 15.92
C TYR A 32 -10.07 -7.61 15.52
N PRO A 33 -10.45 -8.61 16.33
CA PRO A 33 -11.48 -9.61 15.97
C PRO A 33 -12.87 -9.02 15.70
N GLY A 34 -13.17 -7.81 16.20
CA GLY A 34 -14.39 -7.07 15.89
C GLY A 34 -14.37 -6.31 14.57
N SER A 35 -13.26 -6.35 13.81
CA SER A 35 -13.10 -5.63 12.55
C SER A 35 -13.10 -6.60 11.37
N THR A 36 -14.21 -6.69 10.63
CA THR A 36 -14.30 -7.47 9.39
C THR A 36 -13.36 -6.94 8.31
N ASP A 37 -13.21 -5.63 8.24
CA ASP A 37 -12.31 -4.96 7.30
C ASP A 37 -10.83 -5.16 7.67
N GLY A 38 -10.52 -5.20 8.98
CA GLY A 38 -9.18 -5.55 9.46
C GLY A 38 -8.81 -6.99 9.11
N LEU A 39 -9.72 -7.94 9.31
CA LEU A 39 -9.54 -9.34 8.90
C LEU A 39 -9.35 -9.46 7.38
N ARG A 40 -10.18 -8.77 6.59
CA ARG A 40 -10.05 -8.76 5.13
C ARG A 40 -8.67 -8.26 4.69
N MET A 41 -8.19 -7.15 5.26
CA MET A 41 -6.87 -6.61 4.96
C MET A 41 -5.75 -7.56 5.39
N ALA A 42 -5.86 -8.18 6.58
CA ALA A 42 -4.88 -9.15 7.06
C ALA A 42 -4.78 -10.38 6.14
N ASN A 43 -5.90 -10.87 5.61
CA ASN A 43 -5.90 -11.97 4.64
C ASN A 43 -5.23 -11.58 3.32
N ILE A 44 -5.56 -10.42 2.75
CA ILE A 44 -4.92 -9.92 1.50
C ILE A 44 -3.40 -9.80 1.69
N LEU A 45 -2.97 -9.21 2.82
CA LEU A 45 -1.54 -9.12 3.15
C LEU A 45 -0.89 -10.50 3.27
N ALA A 46 -1.58 -11.46 3.94
CA ALA A 46 -1.07 -12.80 4.10
C ALA A 46 -0.90 -13.50 2.74
N ASP A 47 -1.88 -13.39 1.86
CA ASP A 47 -1.83 -14.04 0.54
C ASP A 47 -0.67 -13.50 -0.30
N ASN A 48 -0.52 -12.18 -0.38
CA ASN A 48 0.57 -11.56 -1.13
C ASN A 48 1.97 -11.81 -0.51
N LEU A 49 2.09 -11.84 0.82
CA LEU A 49 3.36 -12.11 1.50
C LEU A 49 3.77 -13.58 1.42
N ARG A 50 2.82 -14.52 1.34
CA ARG A 50 3.10 -15.95 1.12
C ARG A 50 3.82 -16.23 -0.19
N GLU A 51 3.58 -15.41 -1.21
CA GLU A 51 4.24 -15.55 -2.52
C GLU A 51 5.75 -15.28 -2.47
N ILE A 52 6.21 -14.50 -1.49
CA ILE A 52 7.62 -14.07 -1.40
C ILE A 52 8.34 -14.60 -0.17
N TYR A 53 7.62 -15.01 0.89
CA TYR A 53 8.25 -15.50 2.11
C TYR A 53 8.65 -16.97 2.00
N PRO A 54 9.88 -17.38 2.43
CA PRO A 54 10.40 -18.75 2.23
C PRO A 54 9.59 -19.85 2.91
N LEU A 55 8.78 -19.50 3.92
CA LEU A 55 7.93 -20.42 4.66
C LEU A 55 6.49 -19.95 4.65
N PRO A 56 5.74 -20.07 3.53
CA PRO A 56 4.39 -19.52 3.36
C PRO A 56 3.41 -19.91 4.49
N GLN A 57 3.55 -21.13 5.01
CA GLN A 57 2.74 -21.64 6.11
C GLN A 57 2.96 -20.91 7.45
N ARG A 58 4.01 -20.09 7.53
CA ARG A 58 4.33 -19.23 8.70
C ARG A 58 3.90 -17.77 8.52
N VAL A 59 3.16 -17.47 7.46
CA VAL A 59 2.50 -16.16 7.27
C VAL A 59 1.07 -16.28 7.76
N ARG A 60 0.73 -15.62 8.87
CA ARG A 60 -0.49 -15.88 9.62
C ARG A 60 -1.27 -14.61 9.95
N PRO A 61 -2.55 -14.51 9.53
CA PRO A 61 -3.48 -13.57 10.14
C PRO A 61 -3.81 -14.01 11.58
N LEU A 62 -3.65 -13.12 12.55
CA LEU A 62 -3.86 -13.40 13.96
C LEU A 62 -4.79 -12.36 14.60
N ALA A 63 -5.84 -12.85 15.30
CA ALA A 63 -6.72 -11.99 16.07
C ALA A 63 -6.05 -11.55 17.37
N SER A 64 -6.11 -10.26 17.70
CA SER A 64 -5.61 -9.73 18.98
C SER A 64 -6.54 -8.69 19.57
N THR A 65 -6.81 -8.81 20.86
CA THR A 65 -7.55 -7.82 21.68
C THR A 65 -6.63 -6.98 22.56
N SER A 66 -5.36 -7.34 22.69
CA SER A 66 -4.39 -6.68 23.56
C SER A 66 -3.65 -5.53 22.89
N ILE A 67 -3.50 -5.55 21.57
CA ILE A 67 -2.78 -4.54 20.81
C ILE A 67 -3.64 -3.28 20.68
N THR A 68 -3.20 -2.20 21.33
CA THR A 68 -3.95 -0.95 21.41
C THR A 68 -4.07 -0.27 20.05
N GLU A 69 -3.03 -0.33 19.22
CA GLU A 69 -2.90 0.30 17.90
C GLU A 69 -3.95 -0.21 16.90
N ILE A 70 -4.36 -1.46 17.00
CA ILE A 70 -5.41 -2.03 16.13
C ILE A 70 -6.79 -2.00 16.77
N ARG A 71 -6.89 -1.91 18.11
CA ARG A 71 -8.14 -1.94 18.85
C ARG A 71 -8.85 -0.59 18.95
N ARG A 72 -8.09 0.51 19.13
CA ARG A 72 -8.62 1.84 19.43
C ARG A 72 -8.80 2.75 18.23
N VAL A 73 -8.40 2.32 17.05
CA VAL A 73 -8.58 3.09 15.83
C VAL A 73 -9.94 2.81 15.20
N ARG A 74 -10.55 3.84 14.59
CA ARG A 74 -11.82 3.71 13.86
C ARG A 74 -11.65 3.16 12.45
N ALA A 75 -10.48 3.38 11.85
CA ALA A 75 -10.17 2.87 10.52
C ALA A 75 -9.81 1.36 10.59
N PRO A 76 -10.06 0.57 9.54
CA PRO A 76 -9.51 -0.76 9.40
C PRO A 76 -8.00 -0.75 9.63
N SER A 77 -7.51 -1.59 10.52
CA SER A 77 -6.14 -1.54 11.00
C SER A 77 -5.54 -2.94 11.09
N VAL A 78 -4.32 -3.09 10.61
CA VAL A 78 -3.49 -4.29 10.73
C VAL A 78 -2.09 -3.89 11.19
N LEU A 79 -1.58 -4.59 12.18
CA LEU A 79 -0.17 -4.56 12.56
C LEU A 79 0.53 -5.73 11.87
N ALA A 80 1.50 -5.42 11.01
CA ALA A 80 2.28 -6.42 10.30
C ALA A 80 3.67 -6.55 10.90
N GLU A 81 3.97 -7.71 11.45
CA GLU A 81 5.29 -8.11 11.90
C GLU A 81 5.92 -8.98 10.81
N LEU A 82 6.89 -8.41 10.07
CA LEU A 82 7.43 -8.99 8.85
C LEU A 82 8.52 -10.06 9.08
N GLY A 83 8.78 -10.41 10.31
CA GLY A 83 9.77 -11.41 10.69
C GLY A 83 10.37 -11.10 12.06
N TYR A 84 11.26 -11.94 12.53
CA TYR A 84 11.88 -11.83 13.84
C TYR A 84 13.37 -11.48 13.70
N HIS A 85 13.79 -10.30 14.14
CA HIS A 85 15.16 -9.80 13.99
C HIS A 85 16.22 -10.62 14.75
N ASP A 86 15.82 -11.33 15.81
CA ASP A 86 16.67 -12.26 16.54
C ASP A 86 16.79 -13.64 15.88
N ASN A 87 15.98 -13.92 14.84
CA ASN A 87 16.13 -15.08 13.97
C ASN A 87 16.95 -14.67 12.76
N ARG A 88 18.16 -15.21 12.64
CA ARG A 88 19.08 -14.85 11.57
C ARG A 88 18.48 -15.01 10.16
N ALA A 89 17.71 -16.07 9.93
CA ALA A 89 17.15 -16.31 8.60
C ALA A 89 16.02 -15.33 8.25
N ASP A 90 15.26 -14.82 9.24
CA ASP A 90 14.27 -13.77 9.00
C ASP A 90 14.95 -12.41 8.78
N ALA A 91 15.96 -12.10 9.59
CA ALA A 91 16.74 -10.86 9.42
C ALA A 91 17.39 -10.79 8.03
N GLU A 92 18.11 -11.86 7.62
CA GLU A 92 18.71 -11.95 6.29
C GLU A 92 17.67 -11.90 5.17
N TRP A 93 16.49 -12.50 5.36
CA TRP A 93 15.41 -12.45 4.37
C TRP A 93 14.88 -11.01 4.22
N ILE A 94 14.63 -10.30 5.31
CA ILE A 94 14.17 -8.90 5.27
C ILE A 94 15.19 -8.03 4.53
N GLU A 95 16.46 -8.09 4.91
CA GLU A 95 17.53 -7.27 4.33
C GLU A 95 17.69 -7.49 2.81
N ASN A 96 17.55 -8.74 2.36
CA ASN A 96 17.73 -9.11 0.95
C ASN A 96 16.46 -8.95 0.10
N ASN A 97 15.28 -8.65 0.69
CA ASN A 97 14.00 -8.61 -0.03
C ASN A 97 13.19 -7.33 0.19
N LEU A 98 13.81 -6.23 0.59
CA LEU A 98 13.12 -4.97 0.91
C LEU A 98 12.20 -4.50 -0.22
N GLU A 99 12.67 -4.56 -1.48
CA GLU A 99 11.87 -4.16 -2.64
C GLU A 99 10.66 -5.08 -2.85
N ALA A 100 10.86 -6.39 -2.76
CA ALA A 100 9.79 -7.37 -2.91
C ALA A 100 8.73 -7.23 -1.79
N ILE A 101 9.18 -6.97 -0.56
CA ILE A 101 8.31 -6.71 0.59
C ILE A 101 7.50 -5.44 0.36
N ALA A 102 8.16 -4.33 0.00
CA ALA A 102 7.50 -3.05 -0.27
C ALA A 102 6.46 -3.18 -1.40
N ARG A 103 6.81 -3.90 -2.47
CA ARG A 103 5.90 -4.19 -3.57
C ARG A 103 4.69 -5.02 -3.10
N SER A 104 4.90 -6.08 -2.33
CA SER A 104 3.84 -6.94 -1.80
C SER A 104 2.87 -6.16 -0.90
N LEU A 105 3.39 -5.32 -0.02
CA LEU A 105 2.59 -4.47 0.85
C LEU A 105 1.77 -3.45 0.04
N THR A 106 2.37 -2.82 -0.96
CA THR A 106 1.68 -1.85 -1.83
C THR A 106 0.60 -2.54 -2.65
N LEU A 107 0.89 -3.73 -3.22
CA LEU A 107 -0.09 -4.54 -3.95
C LEU A 107 -1.29 -4.86 -3.05
N SER A 108 -1.04 -5.27 -1.81
CA SER A 108 -2.10 -5.57 -0.84
C SER A 108 -2.99 -4.37 -0.54
N VAL A 109 -2.41 -3.18 -0.42
CA VAL A 109 -3.18 -1.93 -0.20
C VAL A 109 -4.03 -1.61 -1.44
N THR A 110 -3.47 -1.69 -2.64
CA THR A 110 -4.20 -1.41 -3.88
C THR A 110 -5.32 -2.42 -4.11
N GLU A 111 -5.09 -3.69 -3.84
CA GLU A 111 -6.10 -4.76 -3.90
C GLU A 111 -7.22 -4.53 -2.88
N TYR A 112 -6.89 -4.14 -1.65
CA TYR A 112 -7.88 -3.82 -0.63
C TYR A 112 -8.83 -2.71 -1.06
N PHE A 113 -8.31 -1.66 -1.72
CA PHE A 113 -9.11 -0.54 -2.22
C PHE A 113 -9.73 -0.76 -3.59
N GLY A 114 -9.39 -1.85 -4.29
CA GLY A 114 -9.86 -2.12 -5.64
C GLY A 114 -9.32 -1.11 -6.66
N VAL A 115 -8.11 -0.60 -6.44
CA VAL A 115 -7.42 0.32 -7.36
C VAL A 115 -6.24 -0.39 -8.03
N PRO A 116 -5.85 0.01 -9.26
CA PRO A 116 -4.75 -0.64 -9.95
C PRO A 116 -3.41 -0.43 -9.22
N PHE A 117 -2.59 -1.47 -9.17
CA PHE A 117 -1.19 -1.34 -8.78
C PHE A 117 -0.40 -0.73 -9.94
N LEU A 118 0.27 0.39 -9.67
CA LEU A 118 1.11 1.07 -10.66
C LEU A 118 2.57 1.01 -10.23
N SER A 119 3.40 0.35 -11.03
CA SER A 119 4.85 0.39 -10.82
C SER A 119 5.37 1.83 -10.95
N PRO A 120 6.30 2.26 -10.09
CA PRO A 120 6.91 3.58 -10.18
C PRO A 120 7.49 3.84 -11.58
N ARG A 121 7.31 5.05 -12.08
CA ARG A 121 7.87 5.54 -13.35
C ARG A 121 8.45 6.94 -13.12
N PRO A 122 9.44 7.38 -13.94
CA PRO A 122 9.87 8.75 -13.93
C PRO A 122 8.71 9.71 -14.19
N GLU A 123 8.60 10.73 -13.37
CA GLU A 123 7.64 11.81 -13.56
C GLU A 123 7.97 12.58 -14.83
N ARG A 124 6.96 13.13 -15.50
CA ARG A 124 7.11 13.96 -16.69
C ARG A 124 6.26 15.21 -16.55
N GLU A 125 6.86 16.33 -16.88
CA GLU A 125 6.11 17.56 -17.07
C GLU A 125 5.19 17.45 -18.29
N GLY A 126 4.03 18.08 -18.21
CA GLY A 126 3.08 18.07 -19.30
C GLY A 126 2.12 19.25 -19.23
N VAL A 127 1.31 19.40 -20.25
CA VAL A 127 0.27 20.41 -20.32
C VAL A 127 -1.07 19.79 -20.73
N VAL A 128 -2.14 20.37 -20.24
CA VAL A 128 -3.49 20.04 -20.69
C VAL A 128 -3.68 20.51 -22.13
N SER A 129 -4.19 19.65 -23.00
CA SER A 129 -4.43 19.93 -24.41
C SER A 129 -5.86 19.52 -24.80
N VAL A 130 -6.79 20.43 -24.63
CA VAL A 130 -8.21 20.25 -25.01
C VAL A 130 -8.61 21.32 -26.04
N ASN A 131 -9.50 20.98 -26.97
CA ASN A 131 -9.99 21.90 -27.99
C ASN A 131 -10.98 22.93 -27.41
N SER A 132 -11.70 22.56 -26.36
CA SER A 132 -12.67 23.44 -25.67
C SER A 132 -12.91 22.95 -24.24
N GLY A 133 -13.35 23.86 -23.38
CA GLY A 133 -13.67 23.54 -21.98
C GLY A 133 -12.45 23.23 -21.12
N ASN A 134 -12.61 22.34 -20.16
CA ASN A 134 -11.57 21.95 -19.18
C ASN A 134 -11.45 20.42 -19.15
N LEU A 135 -10.23 19.94 -18.97
CA LEU A 135 -9.98 18.53 -18.61
C LEU A 135 -10.37 18.33 -17.13
N LEU A 136 -11.03 17.24 -16.84
CA LEU A 136 -11.47 16.92 -15.48
C LEU A 136 -10.45 16.06 -14.76
N LEU A 137 -9.96 16.55 -13.60
CA LEU A 137 -9.22 15.74 -12.66
C LEU A 137 -10.21 14.97 -11.78
N ARG A 138 -10.06 13.66 -11.69
CA ARG A 138 -11.02 12.77 -11.02
C ARG A 138 -10.35 11.94 -9.92
N GLY A 139 -11.16 11.48 -8.94
CA GLY A 139 -10.68 10.66 -7.82
C GLY A 139 -10.40 9.19 -8.16
N ALA A 140 -10.81 8.73 -9.37
CA ALA A 140 -10.56 7.37 -9.84
C ALA A 140 -10.55 7.34 -11.38
N PRO A 141 -9.98 6.32 -12.03
CA PRO A 141 -9.92 6.19 -13.49
C PRO A 141 -11.28 5.76 -14.08
N ALA A 142 -12.31 6.59 -13.87
CA ALA A 142 -13.66 6.37 -14.35
C ALA A 142 -14.36 7.70 -14.65
N THR A 143 -15.15 7.72 -15.72
CA THR A 143 -15.91 8.93 -16.13
C THR A 143 -16.99 9.32 -15.11
N THR A 144 -17.45 8.38 -14.30
CA THR A 144 -18.42 8.58 -13.22
C THR A 144 -17.78 8.99 -11.89
N ALA A 145 -16.44 8.90 -11.78
CA ALA A 145 -15.74 9.23 -10.54
C ALA A 145 -15.87 10.72 -10.19
N ARG A 146 -15.79 11.00 -8.88
CA ARG A 146 -15.86 12.36 -8.34
C ARG A 146 -14.84 13.28 -9.04
N ILE A 147 -15.30 14.45 -9.45
CA ILE A 147 -14.44 15.50 -9.99
C ILE A 147 -13.74 16.21 -8.82
N LEU A 148 -12.41 16.26 -8.88
CA LEU A 148 -11.57 16.92 -7.88
C LEU A 148 -11.24 18.35 -8.33
N ALA A 149 -10.90 18.55 -9.62
CA ALA A 149 -10.59 19.84 -10.21
C ALA A 149 -10.99 19.92 -11.68
N ARG A 150 -11.00 21.15 -12.22
CA ARG A 150 -11.16 21.46 -13.63
C ARG A 150 -9.90 22.14 -14.12
N MET A 151 -9.18 21.52 -15.04
CA MET A 151 -7.89 21.96 -15.55
C MET A 151 -8.09 22.64 -16.91
N PRO A 152 -7.83 23.96 -17.06
CA PRO A 152 -8.02 24.64 -18.33
C PRO A 152 -6.98 24.19 -19.36
N ASN A 153 -7.28 24.46 -20.65
CA ASN A 153 -6.31 24.22 -21.72
C ASN A 153 -5.01 24.98 -21.47
N GLY A 154 -3.87 24.32 -21.67
CA GLY A 154 -2.54 24.87 -21.40
C GLY A 154 -2.09 24.80 -19.95
N ALA A 155 -2.93 24.34 -19.02
CA ALA A 155 -2.53 24.21 -17.62
C ALA A 155 -1.35 23.23 -17.47
N PRO A 156 -0.29 23.62 -16.73
CA PRO A 156 0.84 22.73 -16.44
C PRO A 156 0.41 21.62 -15.48
N VAL A 157 0.94 20.44 -15.69
CA VAL A 157 0.68 19.26 -14.84
C VAL A 157 1.93 18.39 -14.74
N ARG A 158 2.08 17.63 -13.66
CA ARG A 158 3.04 16.53 -13.60
C ARG A 158 2.32 15.23 -13.85
N ILE A 159 2.80 14.46 -14.83
CA ILE A 159 2.28 13.14 -15.19
C ILE A 159 3.12 12.11 -14.44
N LEU A 160 2.51 11.45 -13.46
CA LEU A 160 3.20 10.55 -12.54
C LEU A 160 3.17 9.10 -13.01
N ASN A 161 2.06 8.68 -13.64
CA ASN A 161 1.88 7.32 -14.13
C ASN A 161 0.72 7.25 -15.13
N SER A 162 0.47 6.05 -15.69
CA SER A 162 -0.67 5.78 -16.56
C SER A 162 -1.24 4.39 -16.33
N TYR A 163 -2.54 4.25 -16.53
CA TYR A 163 -3.29 3.01 -16.48
C TYR A 163 -4.41 3.07 -17.52
N ASP A 164 -4.40 2.14 -18.48
CA ASP A 164 -5.27 2.17 -19.66
C ASP A 164 -5.24 3.56 -20.35
N ASP A 165 -6.37 4.17 -20.55
CA ASP A 165 -6.54 5.49 -21.15
C ASP A 165 -6.55 6.64 -20.13
N TRP A 166 -6.11 6.39 -18.91
CA TRP A 166 -6.01 7.35 -17.82
C TRP A 166 -4.56 7.59 -17.38
N SER A 167 -4.28 8.81 -16.99
CA SER A 167 -3.01 9.20 -16.35
C SER A 167 -3.24 9.65 -14.92
N VAL A 168 -2.32 9.28 -14.03
CA VAL A 168 -2.22 9.87 -12.69
C VAL A 168 -1.50 11.19 -12.84
N VAL A 169 -2.13 12.25 -12.37
CA VAL A 169 -1.66 13.63 -12.56
C VAL A 169 -1.61 14.34 -11.22
N ASP A 170 -0.57 15.15 -11.03
CA ASP A 170 -0.54 16.20 -10.02
C ASP A 170 -0.82 17.54 -10.70
N TYR A 171 -1.85 18.20 -10.25
CA TYR A 171 -2.24 19.55 -10.65
C TYR A 171 -2.34 20.44 -9.40
N ASP A 172 -1.41 21.38 -9.26
CA ASP A 172 -1.30 22.29 -8.11
C ASP A 172 -1.29 21.55 -6.74
N GLY A 173 -0.60 20.40 -6.65
CA GLY A 173 -0.53 19.59 -5.44
C GLY A 173 -1.75 18.68 -5.21
N LEU A 174 -2.71 18.68 -6.14
CA LEU A 174 -3.87 17.82 -6.07
C LEU A 174 -3.70 16.61 -6.98
N LEU A 175 -3.59 15.42 -6.36
CA LEU A 175 -3.44 14.16 -7.08
C LEU A 175 -4.79 13.63 -7.57
N GLY A 176 -4.82 13.15 -8.80
CA GLY A 176 -6.01 12.55 -9.38
C GLY A 176 -5.77 11.89 -10.74
N TRP A 177 -6.86 11.51 -11.39
CA TRP A 177 -6.89 10.83 -12.68
C TRP A 177 -7.45 11.74 -13.76
N ALA A 178 -6.78 11.77 -14.90
CA ALA A 178 -7.22 12.50 -16.08
C ALA A 178 -7.10 11.63 -17.34
N LYS A 179 -7.91 11.86 -18.35
CA LYS A 179 -7.82 11.16 -19.64
C LYS A 179 -6.49 11.48 -20.30
N SER A 180 -5.73 10.44 -20.65
CA SER A 180 -4.38 10.55 -21.21
C SER A 180 -4.34 11.27 -22.55
N GLU A 181 -5.38 11.10 -23.38
CA GLU A 181 -5.50 11.71 -24.71
C GLU A 181 -5.48 13.25 -24.70
N TYR A 182 -5.84 13.85 -23.53
CA TYR A 182 -5.85 15.32 -23.34
C TYR A 182 -4.62 15.85 -22.59
N LEU A 183 -3.59 15.05 -22.49
CA LEU A 183 -2.32 15.41 -21.87
C LEU A 183 -1.19 15.33 -22.88
N ARG A 184 -0.43 16.40 -23.02
CA ARG A 184 0.76 16.45 -23.87
C ARG A 184 2.01 16.54 -22.98
N PRO A 185 2.83 15.48 -22.90
CA PRO A 185 4.12 15.54 -22.23
C PRO A 185 5.01 16.60 -22.87
N LEU A 186 5.80 17.29 -22.07
CA LEU A 186 6.87 18.18 -22.53
C LEU A 186 8.14 17.35 -22.79
N PRO A 187 9.02 17.82 -23.71
CA PRO A 187 10.27 17.15 -24.02
C PRO A 187 11.23 17.08 -22.83
#